data_c8feaaf25091c9324c4f9319e7cbaaa3
#
_entry.id   c8feaaf25091c9324c4f9319e7cbaaa3
#
_cell.length_a   1.000
_cell.length_b   1.000
_cell.length_c   1.000
_cell.angle_alpha   90.00
_cell.angle_beta   90.00
_cell.angle_gamma   90.00
#
_symmetry.space_group_name_H-M   'P 1'
#
loop_
_entity.id
_entity.type
_entity.pdbx_description
1 polymer ?
#
loop_
_entity_poly.entity_id
_entity_poly.type
_entity_poly.pdbx_seq_one_letter_code
_entity_poly.pdbx_strand_id
1 'polypeptide(L)'
;MRLYMQGGKYNKNTTALGKVVIITGANTGIGKETARELSKRGATIYMACRDMVKCEKARQELIKDTCNKNIHSMKLDLASLKSIKEFADNFKKKESRLDILINNAGIMACPRMATEDGFEMQIGVNHLGHFYLTNLLLDLLKKSAPSRIVMLSSLSHRFGPFKKHDFLSENSYSPSKVYSHSKISNILFAHELAKRLQGSKVTVNSLHPGVVDTELVRYYKIFNIPILSPIVSALKWIFFKTTPNGAQTTIYAALDPDLELVSGAYFSDCRPTKTAAVARNDELAKWLWVESDRLINLKLVQLNLK
;
A
#
# COMPACT_ATOMS: atom_id res chain seq x y z
N MET A 1 -10.37 -20.92 17.40
CA MET A 1 -10.29 -19.44 17.31
C MET A 1 -9.08 -18.96 16.51
N ARG A 2 -7.83 -19.30 16.87
CA ARG A 2 -6.62 -18.83 16.16
C ARG A 2 -6.62 -19.13 14.65
N LEU A 3 -6.95 -20.35 14.22
CA LEU A 3 -7.00 -20.70 12.78
C LEU A 3 -7.99 -19.83 12.01
N TYR A 4 -9.12 -19.52 12.61
CA TYR A 4 -10.13 -18.61 12.03
C TYR A 4 -9.56 -17.18 11.87
N MET A 5 -8.83 -16.69 12.87
CA MET A 5 -8.22 -15.36 12.86
C MET A 5 -7.08 -15.22 11.84
N GLN A 6 -6.47 -16.33 11.40
CA GLN A 6 -5.42 -16.28 10.35
C GLN A 6 -5.96 -15.98 8.95
N GLY A 7 -7.28 -16.05 8.75
CA GLY A 7 -7.97 -15.64 7.52
C GLY A 7 -7.74 -16.55 6.31
N GLY A 8 -8.16 -16.07 5.15
CA GLY A 8 -8.03 -16.78 3.88
C GLY A 8 -6.58 -16.92 3.41
N LYS A 9 -6.29 -18.03 2.72
CA LYS A 9 -5.00 -18.28 2.06
C LYS A 9 -5.18 -18.34 0.56
N TYR A 10 -4.23 -17.80 -0.18
CA TYR A 10 -4.15 -17.95 -1.63
C TYR A 10 -3.39 -19.24 -1.97
N ASN A 11 -4.13 -20.25 -2.46
CA ASN A 11 -3.59 -21.59 -2.66
C ASN A 11 -3.34 -21.94 -4.14
N LYS A 12 -3.65 -21.01 -5.09
CA LYS A 12 -3.37 -21.26 -6.51
C LYS A 12 -1.87 -21.16 -6.78
N ASN A 13 -1.36 -22.09 -7.57
CA ASN A 13 0.06 -22.11 -7.99
C ASN A 13 0.27 -21.25 -9.25
N THR A 14 -0.08 -19.94 -9.14
CA THR A 14 0.06 -19.00 -10.25
C THR A 14 1.50 -18.51 -10.34
N THR A 15 2.10 -18.64 -11.51
CA THR A 15 3.44 -18.10 -11.79
C THR A 15 3.42 -16.57 -11.93
N ALA A 16 4.52 -15.92 -11.56
CA ALA A 16 4.80 -14.53 -11.82
C ALA A 16 6.05 -14.32 -12.68
N LEU A 17 6.48 -15.39 -13.36
CA LEU A 17 7.65 -15.36 -14.22
C LEU A 17 7.51 -14.29 -15.31
N GLY A 18 8.54 -13.47 -15.47
CA GLY A 18 8.58 -12.37 -16.42
C GLY A 18 7.76 -11.14 -16.03
N LYS A 19 7.11 -11.13 -14.86
CA LYS A 19 6.41 -9.95 -14.34
C LYS A 19 7.34 -9.06 -13.56
N VAL A 20 7.28 -7.76 -13.81
CA VAL A 20 8.00 -6.71 -13.07
C VAL A 20 7.06 -6.09 -12.05
N VAL A 21 7.47 -6.08 -10.78
CA VAL A 21 6.64 -5.71 -9.64
C VAL A 21 7.33 -4.65 -8.78
N ILE A 22 6.63 -3.55 -8.50
CA ILE A 22 7.05 -2.59 -7.46
C ILE A 22 6.24 -2.85 -6.19
N ILE A 23 6.92 -2.89 -5.03
CA ILE A 23 6.30 -3.01 -3.72
C ILE A 23 6.82 -1.90 -2.82
N THR A 24 5.96 -0.98 -2.40
CA THR A 24 6.35 0.08 -1.45
C THR A 24 6.42 -0.48 -0.03
N GLY A 25 7.45 -0.09 0.75
CA GLY A 25 7.64 -0.57 2.11
C GLY A 25 7.95 -2.07 2.21
N ALA A 26 8.74 -2.60 1.26
CA ALA A 26 9.03 -4.03 1.14
C ALA A 26 10.16 -4.54 2.05
N ASN A 27 10.74 -3.71 2.91
CA ASN A 27 11.85 -4.09 3.80
C ASN A 27 11.39 -4.81 5.08
N THR A 28 10.10 -4.79 5.41
CA THR A 28 9.54 -5.41 6.63
C THR A 28 8.09 -5.82 6.46
N GLY A 29 7.57 -6.63 7.39
CA GLY A 29 6.15 -6.95 7.51
C GLY A 29 5.52 -7.55 6.25
N ILE A 30 4.30 -7.10 5.94
CA ILE A 30 3.49 -7.59 4.82
C ILE A 30 4.21 -7.39 3.48
N GLY A 31 4.83 -6.22 3.28
CA GLY A 31 5.54 -5.92 2.03
C GLY A 31 6.70 -6.87 1.77
N LYS A 32 7.48 -7.22 2.80
CA LYS A 32 8.58 -8.18 2.70
C LYS A 32 8.08 -9.60 2.39
N GLU A 33 7.01 -10.05 3.05
CA GLU A 33 6.43 -11.37 2.77
C GLU A 33 5.76 -11.44 1.40
N THR A 34 5.14 -10.35 0.96
CA THR A 34 4.62 -10.24 -0.43
C THR A 34 5.77 -10.34 -1.43
N ALA A 35 6.87 -9.63 -1.20
CA ALA A 35 8.07 -9.72 -2.03
C ALA A 35 8.64 -11.16 -2.05
N ARG A 36 8.68 -11.85 -0.91
CA ARG A 36 9.12 -13.24 -0.79
C ARG A 36 8.29 -14.17 -1.67
N GLU A 37 6.98 -14.11 -1.52
CA GLU A 37 6.07 -15.01 -2.25
C GLU A 37 6.06 -14.74 -3.77
N LEU A 38 6.09 -13.47 -4.19
CA LEU A 38 6.18 -13.14 -5.61
C LEU A 38 7.54 -13.53 -6.20
N SER A 39 8.63 -13.40 -5.43
CA SER A 39 9.96 -13.84 -5.83
C SER A 39 10.06 -15.35 -6.03
N LYS A 40 9.47 -16.16 -5.13
CA LYS A 40 9.38 -17.62 -5.27
C LYS A 40 8.63 -18.02 -6.56
N ARG A 41 7.72 -17.17 -7.02
CA ARG A 41 6.92 -17.37 -8.24
C ARG A 41 7.59 -16.82 -9.50
N GLY A 42 8.85 -16.34 -9.39
CA GLY A 42 9.69 -15.91 -10.51
C GLY A 42 9.56 -14.45 -10.93
N ALA A 43 8.91 -13.60 -10.14
CA ALA A 43 8.82 -12.16 -10.45
C ALA A 43 10.16 -11.45 -10.31
N THR A 44 10.37 -10.40 -11.11
CA THR A 44 11.36 -9.35 -10.85
C THR A 44 10.76 -8.35 -9.86
N ILE A 45 11.41 -8.17 -8.71
CA ILE A 45 10.90 -7.35 -7.60
C ILE A 45 11.72 -6.10 -7.42
N TYR A 46 11.06 -4.95 -7.41
CA TYR A 46 11.59 -3.67 -6.98
C TYR A 46 11.06 -3.31 -5.59
N MET A 47 11.91 -3.47 -4.59
CA MET A 47 11.65 -3.12 -3.19
C MET A 47 11.83 -1.61 -3.02
N ALA A 48 10.73 -0.86 -3.01
CA ALA A 48 10.74 0.59 -2.88
C ALA A 48 10.67 1.00 -1.39
N CYS A 49 11.78 1.48 -0.82
CA CYS A 49 11.93 1.67 0.61
C CYS A 49 12.61 3.00 0.96
N ARG A 50 12.23 3.59 2.10
CA ARG A 50 12.87 4.80 2.61
C ARG A 50 14.26 4.52 3.21
N ASP A 51 14.37 3.50 4.04
CA ASP A 51 15.61 3.07 4.69
C ASP A 51 16.33 2.04 3.81
N MET A 52 17.37 2.47 3.13
CA MET A 52 18.12 1.62 2.18
C MET A 52 18.97 0.56 2.88
N VAL A 53 19.44 0.81 4.10
CA VAL A 53 20.22 -0.18 4.87
C VAL A 53 19.34 -1.38 5.23
N LYS A 54 18.15 -1.11 5.78
CA LYS A 54 17.16 -2.16 6.06
C LYS A 54 16.65 -2.82 4.79
N CYS A 55 16.49 -2.06 3.70
CA CYS A 55 16.03 -2.60 2.42
C CYS A 55 17.03 -3.59 1.85
N GLU A 56 18.31 -3.23 1.83
CA GLU A 56 19.37 -4.10 1.30
C GLU A 56 19.53 -5.39 2.14
N LYS A 57 19.48 -5.26 3.46
CA LYS A 57 19.47 -6.44 4.34
C LYS A 57 18.30 -7.38 4.01
N ALA A 58 17.08 -6.82 3.89
CA ALA A 58 15.90 -7.60 3.54
C ALA A 58 16.01 -8.23 2.14
N ARG A 59 16.59 -7.51 1.15
CA ARG A 59 16.84 -8.04 -0.19
C ARG A 59 17.75 -9.26 -0.16
N GLN A 60 18.86 -9.20 0.57
CA GLN A 60 19.80 -10.32 0.69
C GLN A 60 19.13 -11.55 1.33
N GLU A 61 18.33 -11.34 2.39
CA GLU A 61 17.55 -12.41 3.01
C GLU A 61 16.56 -13.04 2.01
N LEU A 62 15.86 -12.20 1.21
CA LEU A 62 14.92 -12.69 0.20
C LEU A 62 15.61 -13.49 -0.90
N ILE A 63 16.77 -13.02 -1.40
CA ILE A 63 17.57 -13.77 -2.39
C ILE A 63 17.97 -15.13 -1.86
N LYS A 64 18.44 -15.18 -0.60
CA LYS A 64 18.81 -16.44 0.06
C LYS A 64 17.63 -17.41 0.20
N ASP A 65 16.46 -16.87 0.59
CA ASP A 65 15.28 -17.69 0.88
C ASP A 65 14.55 -18.18 -0.38
N THR A 66 14.67 -17.45 -1.50
CA THR A 66 13.90 -17.72 -2.73
C THR A 66 14.75 -18.19 -3.88
N CYS A 67 16.08 -18.11 -3.77
CA CYS A 67 17.06 -18.34 -4.85
C CYS A 67 16.84 -17.44 -6.08
N ASN A 68 15.96 -16.42 -6.00
CA ASN A 68 15.69 -15.47 -7.07
C ASN A 68 16.62 -14.26 -6.94
N LYS A 69 17.47 -14.04 -7.95
CA LYS A 69 18.42 -12.93 -7.99
C LYS A 69 17.80 -11.63 -8.52
N ASN A 70 16.61 -11.70 -9.12
CA ASN A 70 15.92 -10.54 -9.72
C ASN A 70 15.13 -9.75 -8.66
N ILE A 71 15.82 -9.38 -7.56
CA ILE A 71 15.29 -8.55 -6.48
C ILE A 71 16.20 -7.33 -6.36
N HIS A 72 15.59 -6.14 -6.48
CA HIS A 72 16.28 -4.85 -6.50
C HIS A 72 15.79 -3.95 -5.39
N SER A 73 16.73 -3.28 -4.71
CA SER A 73 16.41 -2.22 -3.73
C SER A 73 16.44 -0.87 -4.43
N MET A 74 15.41 -0.04 -4.22
CA MET A 74 15.36 1.34 -4.71
C MET A 74 14.85 2.30 -3.64
N LYS A 75 15.51 3.47 -3.54
CA LYS A 75 15.14 4.53 -2.61
C LYS A 75 13.79 5.13 -2.98
N LEU A 76 12.85 5.12 -2.02
CA LEU A 76 11.56 5.81 -2.11
C LEU A 76 11.15 6.31 -0.73
N ASP A 77 11.03 7.63 -0.57
CA ASP A 77 10.37 8.23 0.57
C ASP A 77 9.02 8.84 0.14
N LEU A 78 7.93 8.23 0.58
CA LEU A 78 6.57 8.70 0.27
C LEU A 78 6.21 10.01 1.01
N ALA A 79 7.05 10.47 1.93
CA ALA A 79 6.92 11.77 2.58
C ALA A 79 7.63 12.91 1.82
N SER A 80 8.13 12.66 0.58
CA SER A 80 8.83 13.64 -0.24
C SER A 80 8.44 13.49 -1.71
N LEU A 81 7.78 14.49 -2.29
CA LEU A 81 7.40 14.50 -3.71
C LEU A 81 8.64 14.40 -4.62
N LYS A 82 9.72 15.04 -4.21
CA LYS A 82 11.01 14.95 -4.91
C LYS A 82 11.50 13.50 -4.96
N SER A 83 11.52 12.81 -3.83
CA SER A 83 11.94 11.40 -3.75
C SER A 83 11.06 10.49 -4.60
N ILE A 84 9.74 10.75 -4.62
CA ILE A 84 8.78 9.98 -5.43
C ILE A 84 9.06 10.17 -6.93
N LYS A 85 9.28 11.42 -7.35
CA LYS A 85 9.62 11.73 -8.76
C LYS A 85 10.95 11.07 -9.16
N GLU A 86 12.00 11.22 -8.36
CA GLU A 86 13.31 10.61 -8.60
C GLU A 86 13.21 9.08 -8.71
N PHE A 87 12.43 8.45 -7.82
CA PHE A 87 12.17 7.01 -7.89
C PHE A 87 11.52 6.62 -9.22
N ALA A 88 10.43 7.29 -9.60
CA ALA A 88 9.70 6.98 -10.81
C ALA A 88 10.56 7.17 -12.08
N ASP A 89 11.33 8.26 -12.14
CA ASP A 89 12.23 8.55 -13.26
C ASP A 89 13.37 7.50 -13.36
N ASN A 90 13.97 7.14 -12.23
CA ASN A 90 15.01 6.12 -12.17
C ASN A 90 14.49 4.71 -12.50
N PHE A 91 13.27 4.40 -12.09
CA PHE A 91 12.64 3.13 -12.45
C PHE A 91 12.38 3.04 -13.96
N LYS A 92 11.81 4.08 -14.57
CA LYS A 92 11.54 4.14 -16.01
C LYS A 92 12.80 4.08 -16.88
N LYS A 93 13.96 4.51 -16.35
CA LYS A 93 15.26 4.36 -17.04
C LYS A 93 15.77 2.91 -17.01
N LYS A 94 15.38 2.13 -16.00
CA LYS A 94 15.83 0.74 -15.80
C LYS A 94 14.90 -0.27 -16.44
N GLU A 95 13.59 0.01 -16.43
CA GLU A 95 12.55 -0.91 -16.84
C GLU A 95 11.64 -0.30 -17.89
N SER A 96 11.36 -1.08 -18.92
CA SER A 96 10.43 -0.72 -19.99
C SER A 96 8.99 -1.20 -19.73
N ARG A 97 8.76 -1.93 -18.63
CA ARG A 97 7.47 -2.48 -18.22
C ARG A 97 7.26 -2.43 -16.71
N LEU A 98 5.99 -2.39 -16.32
CA LEU A 98 5.53 -2.56 -14.94
C LEU A 98 4.21 -3.32 -14.95
N ASP A 99 4.22 -4.57 -14.50
CA ASP A 99 3.04 -5.43 -14.50
C ASP A 99 2.18 -5.26 -13.24
N ILE A 100 2.83 -5.04 -12.08
CA ILE A 100 2.12 -4.95 -10.81
C ILE A 100 2.72 -3.83 -9.95
N LEU A 101 1.87 -2.89 -9.53
CA LEU A 101 2.22 -1.87 -8.53
C LEU A 101 1.49 -2.17 -7.22
N ILE A 102 2.24 -2.46 -6.15
CA ILE A 102 1.69 -2.72 -4.82
C ILE A 102 1.99 -1.54 -3.91
N ASN A 103 1.01 -0.69 -3.71
CA ASN A 103 1.02 0.45 -2.79
C ASN A 103 0.78 -0.05 -1.35
N ASN A 104 1.81 -0.64 -0.75
CA ASN A 104 1.74 -1.33 0.55
C ASN A 104 2.21 -0.48 1.73
N ALA A 105 3.18 0.41 1.53
CA ALA A 105 3.74 1.21 2.62
C ALA A 105 2.68 2.00 3.40
N GLY A 106 2.94 2.23 4.67
CA GLY A 106 2.04 3.03 5.50
C GLY A 106 2.59 3.30 6.88
N ILE A 107 2.00 4.30 7.50
CA ILE A 107 2.21 4.66 8.90
C ILE A 107 0.87 4.76 9.58
N MET A 108 0.83 4.49 10.89
CA MET A 108 -0.41 4.45 11.65
C MET A 108 -0.25 5.14 13.01
N ALA A 109 -1.23 5.98 13.34
CA ALA A 109 -1.40 6.59 14.65
C ALA A 109 -0.15 7.32 15.19
N CYS A 110 0.66 7.90 14.28
CA CYS A 110 1.80 8.71 14.68
C CYS A 110 1.33 10.02 15.36
N PRO A 111 2.18 10.68 16.16
CA PRO A 111 1.93 12.06 16.60
C PRO A 111 1.71 12.98 15.40
N ARG A 112 1.14 14.17 15.63
CA ARG A 112 1.02 15.17 14.56
C ARG A 112 2.39 15.54 14.02
N MET A 113 2.61 15.25 12.76
CA MET A 113 3.85 15.50 12.02
C MET A 113 3.49 15.91 10.60
N ALA A 114 4.38 16.63 9.93
CA ALA A 114 4.25 16.95 8.52
C ALA A 114 5.27 16.17 7.68
N THR A 115 4.92 15.92 6.42
CA THR A 115 5.87 15.46 5.40
C THR A 115 6.86 16.57 5.05
N GLU A 116 7.90 16.26 4.28
CA GLU A 116 8.84 17.25 3.75
C GLU A 116 8.11 18.37 2.98
N ASP A 117 7.02 18.01 2.29
CA ASP A 117 6.21 18.94 1.49
C ASP A 117 5.12 19.67 2.31
N GLY A 118 5.03 19.43 3.63
CA GLY A 118 4.09 20.09 4.54
C GLY A 118 2.70 19.45 4.62
N PHE A 119 2.47 18.27 4.07
CA PHE A 119 1.21 17.53 4.26
C PHE A 119 1.17 16.85 5.63
N GLU A 120 -0.04 16.63 6.20
CA GLU A 120 -0.16 15.77 7.37
C GLU A 120 0.44 14.39 7.05
N MET A 121 1.23 13.86 7.98
CA MET A 121 2.13 12.74 7.72
C MET A 121 1.40 11.46 7.27
N GLN A 122 0.24 11.12 7.87
CA GLN A 122 -0.49 9.90 7.51
C GLN A 122 -1.22 10.04 6.17
N ILE A 123 -1.86 11.19 5.91
CA ILE A 123 -2.47 11.49 4.60
C ILE A 123 -1.38 11.59 3.54
N GLY A 124 -0.29 12.27 3.83
CA GLY A 124 0.85 12.43 2.93
C GLY A 124 1.44 11.09 2.49
N VAL A 125 1.86 10.26 3.43
CA VAL A 125 2.51 8.97 3.14
C VAL A 125 1.53 7.93 2.62
N ASN A 126 0.38 7.73 3.31
CA ASN A 126 -0.52 6.63 2.99
C ASN A 126 -1.31 6.87 1.71
N HIS A 127 -1.64 8.13 1.40
CA HIS A 127 -2.50 8.48 0.27
C HIS A 127 -1.81 9.36 -0.78
N LEU A 128 -1.42 10.60 -0.47
CA LEU A 128 -0.91 11.55 -1.46
C LEU A 128 0.37 11.05 -2.15
N GLY A 129 1.29 10.46 -1.38
CA GLY A 129 2.52 9.89 -1.92
C GLY A 129 2.25 8.72 -2.88
N HIS A 130 1.32 7.82 -2.53
CA HIS A 130 0.92 6.73 -3.42
C HIS A 130 0.10 7.22 -4.62
N PHE A 131 -0.75 8.24 -4.43
CA PHE A 131 -1.45 8.89 -5.52
C PHE A 131 -0.47 9.43 -6.56
N TYR A 132 0.53 10.19 -6.12
CA TYR A 132 1.55 10.78 -7.01
C TYR A 132 2.41 9.70 -7.68
N LEU A 133 2.91 8.73 -6.91
CA LEU A 133 3.69 7.60 -7.45
C LEU A 133 2.90 6.84 -8.53
N THR A 134 1.65 6.53 -8.25
CA THR A 134 0.79 5.79 -9.19
C THR A 134 0.60 6.57 -10.48
N ASN A 135 0.31 7.89 -10.41
CA ASN A 135 0.13 8.72 -11.59
C ASN A 135 1.42 8.84 -12.41
N LEU A 136 2.59 8.95 -11.77
CA LEU A 136 3.88 8.98 -12.47
C LEU A 136 4.18 7.67 -13.23
N LEU A 137 3.69 6.53 -12.74
CA LEU A 137 3.92 5.21 -13.34
C LEU A 137 2.78 4.73 -14.25
N LEU A 138 1.70 5.53 -14.37
CA LEU A 138 0.46 5.09 -15.01
C LEU A 138 0.63 4.76 -16.49
N ASP A 139 1.39 5.55 -17.23
CA ASP A 139 1.63 5.30 -18.66
C ASP A 139 2.41 4.00 -18.88
N LEU A 140 3.36 3.69 -17.98
CA LEU A 140 4.10 2.44 -18.03
C LEU A 140 3.20 1.25 -17.70
N LEU A 141 2.31 1.38 -16.71
CA LEU A 141 1.30 0.36 -16.40
C LEU A 141 0.36 0.11 -17.58
N LYS A 142 -0.11 1.18 -18.25
CA LYS A 142 -0.94 1.08 -19.46
C LYS A 142 -0.19 0.36 -20.60
N LYS A 143 1.06 0.74 -20.84
CA LYS A 143 1.92 0.10 -21.85
C LYS A 143 2.16 -1.38 -21.56
N SER A 144 2.17 -1.76 -20.29
CA SER A 144 2.43 -3.13 -19.83
C SER A 144 1.16 -3.98 -19.64
N ALA A 145 -0.01 -3.44 -20.01
CA ALA A 145 -1.29 -4.13 -19.80
C ALA A 145 -1.32 -5.51 -20.49
N PRO A 146 -1.93 -6.53 -19.85
CA PRO A 146 -2.70 -6.47 -18.62
C PRO A 146 -1.81 -6.29 -17.39
N SER A 147 -2.10 -5.25 -16.60
CA SER A 147 -1.35 -4.87 -15.41
C SER A 147 -2.27 -4.57 -14.22
N ARG A 148 -1.70 -4.55 -13.01
CA ARG A 148 -2.49 -4.45 -11.78
C ARG A 148 -1.94 -3.41 -10.82
N ILE A 149 -2.84 -2.65 -10.18
CA ILE A 149 -2.55 -1.75 -9.08
C ILE A 149 -3.26 -2.27 -7.84
N VAL A 150 -2.51 -2.51 -6.77
CA VAL A 150 -3.02 -3.03 -5.50
C VAL A 150 -2.80 -1.99 -4.41
N MET A 151 -3.91 -1.48 -3.83
CA MET A 151 -3.90 -0.44 -2.79
C MET A 151 -4.17 -1.05 -1.42
N LEU A 152 -3.23 -0.94 -0.48
CA LEU A 152 -3.45 -1.40 0.89
C LEU A 152 -4.26 -0.37 1.70
N SER A 153 -5.44 -0.79 2.10
CA SER A 153 -6.29 -0.11 3.06
C SER A 153 -6.24 -0.81 4.43
N SER A 154 -7.26 -0.66 5.24
CA SER A 154 -7.37 -1.24 6.58
C SER A 154 -8.84 -1.39 6.97
N LEU A 155 -9.12 -2.29 7.91
CA LEU A 155 -10.42 -2.37 8.58
C LEU A 155 -10.82 -1.05 9.23
N SER A 156 -9.85 -0.21 9.60
CA SER A 156 -10.06 1.11 10.19
C SER A 156 -10.91 2.05 9.33
N HIS A 157 -11.01 1.82 8.01
CA HIS A 157 -11.91 2.59 7.14
C HIS A 157 -13.38 2.55 7.56
N ARG A 158 -13.77 1.58 8.42
CA ARG A 158 -15.13 1.43 8.94
C ARG A 158 -15.41 2.28 10.18
N PHE A 159 -14.36 2.74 10.87
CA PHE A 159 -14.46 3.33 12.21
C PHE A 159 -14.15 4.82 12.28
N GLY A 160 -13.76 5.45 11.18
CA GLY A 160 -13.40 6.86 11.14
C GLY A 160 -14.28 7.67 10.19
N PRO A 161 -14.46 8.97 10.49
CA PRO A 161 -15.12 9.89 9.56
C PRO A 161 -14.20 10.23 8.39
N PHE A 162 -14.77 10.56 7.25
CA PHE A 162 -14.09 11.27 6.18
C PHE A 162 -14.41 12.76 6.31
N LYS A 163 -13.38 13.60 6.53
CA LYS A 163 -13.53 15.05 6.73
C LYS A 163 -13.08 15.81 5.48
N LYS A 164 -14.02 16.09 4.59
CA LYS A 164 -13.76 16.84 3.35
C LYS A 164 -13.22 18.26 3.62
N HIS A 165 -13.80 18.95 4.61
CA HIS A 165 -13.47 20.33 4.97
C HIS A 165 -12.18 20.48 5.79
N ASP A 166 -11.62 19.40 6.30
CA ASP A 166 -10.38 19.37 7.09
C ASP A 166 -9.55 18.14 6.65
N PHE A 167 -9.32 18.04 5.34
CA PHE A 167 -8.69 16.88 4.72
C PHE A 167 -7.29 16.60 5.26
N LEU A 168 -6.49 17.65 5.47
CA LEU A 168 -5.14 17.55 6.05
C LEU A 168 -5.13 17.59 7.58
N SER A 169 -6.31 17.57 8.24
CA SER A 169 -6.45 17.59 9.69
C SER A 169 -5.70 18.75 10.37
N GLU A 170 -5.82 19.94 9.78
CA GLU A 170 -5.18 21.17 10.27
C GLU A 170 -5.90 21.71 11.52
N ASN A 171 -7.24 21.61 11.54
CA ASN A 171 -8.07 22.14 12.63
C ASN A 171 -8.22 21.17 13.79
N SER A 172 -8.20 19.86 13.52
CA SER A 172 -8.36 18.85 14.57
C SER A 172 -7.58 17.57 14.23
N TYR A 173 -6.75 17.15 15.16
CA TYR A 173 -5.91 15.97 15.00
C TYR A 173 -6.25 14.88 16.01
N SER A 174 -6.55 13.70 15.51
CA SER A 174 -6.65 12.47 16.29
C SER A 174 -5.93 11.36 15.50
N PRO A 175 -4.83 10.81 16.04
CA PRO A 175 -3.97 9.87 15.30
C PRO A 175 -4.72 8.72 14.65
N SER A 176 -5.65 8.08 15.38
CA SER A 176 -6.43 6.95 14.86
C SER A 176 -7.48 7.39 13.83
N LYS A 177 -8.13 8.57 14.02
CA LYS A 177 -9.12 9.07 13.06
C LYS A 177 -8.47 9.48 11.73
N VAL A 178 -7.29 10.11 11.79
CA VAL A 178 -6.52 10.48 10.59
C VAL A 178 -6.02 9.24 9.86
N TYR A 179 -5.58 8.22 10.59
CA TYR A 179 -5.27 6.93 9.97
C TYR A 179 -6.48 6.34 9.23
N SER A 180 -7.64 6.29 9.88
CA SER A 180 -8.88 5.81 9.24
C SER A 180 -9.23 6.62 8.00
N HIS A 181 -9.08 7.95 8.06
CA HIS A 181 -9.29 8.87 6.95
C HIS A 181 -8.34 8.54 5.78
N SER A 182 -7.04 8.33 6.03
CA SER A 182 -6.08 7.95 5.00
C SER A 182 -6.43 6.61 4.34
N LYS A 183 -7.02 5.66 5.10
CA LYS A 183 -7.41 4.34 4.58
C LYS A 183 -8.74 4.34 3.82
N ILE A 184 -9.65 5.26 4.16
CA ILE A 184 -10.83 5.58 3.32
C ILE A 184 -10.35 6.19 2.00
N SER A 185 -9.41 7.14 2.04
CA SER A 185 -8.84 7.78 0.85
C SER A 185 -8.24 6.78 -0.12
N ASN A 186 -7.56 5.75 0.38
CA ASN A 186 -6.99 4.70 -0.48
C ASN A 186 -8.07 3.88 -1.21
N ILE A 187 -9.23 3.62 -0.58
CA ILE A 187 -10.34 2.92 -1.23
C ILE A 187 -11.00 3.83 -2.27
N LEU A 188 -11.28 5.09 -1.91
CA LEU A 188 -11.88 6.06 -2.83
C LEU A 188 -10.98 6.31 -4.05
N PHE A 189 -9.66 6.41 -3.84
CA PHE A 189 -8.69 6.54 -4.92
C PHE A 189 -8.71 5.33 -5.86
N ALA A 190 -8.67 4.11 -5.29
CA ALA A 190 -8.75 2.89 -6.11
C ALA A 190 -10.06 2.82 -6.91
N HIS A 191 -11.17 3.22 -6.30
CA HIS A 191 -12.49 3.25 -6.92
C HIS A 191 -12.55 4.24 -8.09
N GLU A 192 -12.09 5.47 -7.92
CA GLU A 192 -12.05 6.48 -8.96
C GLU A 192 -11.07 6.13 -10.08
N LEU A 193 -9.87 5.65 -9.71
CA LEU A 193 -8.86 5.25 -10.68
C LEU A 193 -9.33 4.07 -11.53
N ALA A 194 -10.05 3.11 -10.97
CA ALA A 194 -10.62 1.99 -11.71
C ALA A 194 -11.60 2.46 -12.81
N LYS A 195 -12.42 3.48 -12.52
CA LYS A 195 -13.32 4.10 -13.51
C LYS A 195 -12.54 4.82 -14.62
N ARG A 196 -11.50 5.57 -14.25
CA ARG A 196 -10.65 6.31 -15.21
C ARG A 196 -9.85 5.38 -16.12
N LEU A 197 -9.59 4.16 -15.69
CA LEU A 197 -8.84 3.15 -16.45
C LEU A 197 -9.73 2.13 -17.18
N GLN A 198 -11.02 2.36 -17.22
CA GLN A 198 -11.95 1.48 -17.94
C GLN A 198 -11.50 1.33 -19.41
N GLY A 199 -11.43 0.09 -19.90
CA GLY A 199 -10.98 -0.26 -21.25
C GLY A 199 -9.45 -0.37 -21.43
N SER A 200 -8.63 0.05 -20.47
CA SER A 200 -7.16 0.03 -20.59
C SER A 200 -6.50 -1.33 -20.28
N LYS A 201 -7.25 -2.31 -19.79
CA LYS A 201 -6.75 -3.57 -19.21
C LYS A 201 -5.78 -3.38 -18.03
N VAL A 202 -5.80 -2.21 -17.38
CA VAL A 202 -5.16 -1.97 -16.09
C VAL A 202 -6.23 -2.08 -15.02
N THR A 203 -6.08 -3.00 -14.08
CA THR A 203 -7.03 -3.15 -12.96
C THR A 203 -6.51 -2.50 -11.69
N VAL A 204 -7.41 -1.93 -10.91
CA VAL A 204 -7.10 -1.27 -9.66
C VAL A 204 -8.00 -1.81 -8.56
N ASN A 205 -7.42 -2.44 -7.56
CA ASN A 205 -8.18 -2.99 -6.46
C ASN A 205 -7.58 -2.59 -5.11
N SER A 206 -8.42 -2.50 -4.10
CA SER A 206 -8.00 -2.20 -2.74
C SER A 206 -8.26 -3.39 -1.81
N LEU A 207 -7.56 -3.44 -0.67
CA LEU A 207 -7.68 -4.57 0.24
C LEU A 207 -7.38 -4.20 1.70
N HIS A 208 -7.82 -5.08 2.60
CA HIS A 208 -7.40 -5.15 3.99
C HIS A 208 -6.61 -6.45 4.24
N PRO A 209 -5.38 -6.36 4.76
CA PRO A 209 -4.54 -7.54 4.97
C PRO A 209 -4.89 -8.36 6.23
N GLY A 210 -5.81 -7.85 7.06
CA GLY A 210 -6.07 -8.33 8.42
C GLY A 210 -5.34 -7.47 9.47
N VAL A 211 -5.52 -7.80 10.73
CA VAL A 211 -4.74 -7.22 11.82
C VAL A 211 -3.45 -8.03 11.96
N VAL A 212 -2.34 -7.47 11.53
CA VAL A 212 -1.05 -8.16 11.39
C VAL A 212 -0.04 -7.56 12.36
N ASP A 213 0.72 -8.42 13.04
CA ASP A 213 1.80 -7.98 13.92
C ASP A 213 2.98 -7.48 13.08
N THR A 214 3.10 -6.16 12.98
CA THR A 214 4.11 -5.47 12.18
C THR A 214 4.58 -4.20 12.88
N GLU A 215 5.64 -3.58 12.39
CA GLU A 215 6.11 -2.27 12.86
C GLU A 215 5.06 -1.13 12.72
N LEU A 216 3.93 -1.40 12.08
CA LEU A 216 2.85 -0.42 11.90
C LEU A 216 2.27 0.04 13.25
N VAL A 217 2.24 -0.83 14.26
CA VAL A 217 1.70 -0.55 15.61
C VAL A 217 2.69 0.16 16.54
N ARG A 218 3.87 0.54 16.07
CA ARG A 218 4.97 1.11 16.89
C ARG A 218 4.61 2.36 17.70
N TYR A 219 3.62 3.13 17.26
CA TYR A 219 3.14 4.33 17.96
C TYR A 219 2.07 4.06 19.03
N TYR A 220 1.55 2.85 19.13
CA TYR A 220 0.63 2.47 20.21
C TYR A 220 1.41 2.09 21.47
N LYS A 221 1.49 3.04 22.41
CA LYS A 221 2.25 2.88 23.66
C LYS A 221 1.83 1.66 24.49
N ILE A 222 0.57 1.24 24.42
CA ILE A 222 0.05 0.09 25.19
C ILE A 222 0.77 -1.22 24.84
N PHE A 223 1.26 -1.37 23.61
CA PHE A 223 2.01 -2.55 23.20
C PHE A 223 3.47 -2.57 23.72
N ASN A 224 3.92 -1.45 24.26
CA ASN A 224 5.29 -1.26 24.75
C ASN A 224 5.38 -1.18 26.28
N ILE A 225 4.32 -1.51 27.02
CA ILE A 225 4.32 -1.52 28.49
C ILE A 225 4.87 -2.87 28.96
N PRO A 226 6.07 -2.90 29.62
CA PRO A 226 6.73 -4.17 29.98
C PRO A 226 5.90 -5.07 30.88
N ILE A 227 5.18 -4.51 31.85
CA ILE A 227 4.39 -5.27 32.84
C ILE A 227 3.17 -5.96 32.20
N LEU A 228 2.68 -5.49 31.04
CA LEU A 228 1.59 -6.11 30.29
C LEU A 228 2.08 -7.04 29.16
N SER A 229 3.40 -7.15 28.99
CA SER A 229 4.02 -7.91 27.89
C SER A 229 3.51 -9.35 27.74
N PRO A 230 3.36 -10.19 28.80
CA PRO A 230 2.84 -11.55 28.64
C PRO A 230 1.39 -11.60 28.15
N ILE A 231 0.54 -10.74 28.72
CA ILE A 231 -0.90 -10.66 28.35
C ILE A 231 -1.04 -10.12 26.91
N VAL A 232 -0.31 -9.06 26.60
CA VAL A 232 -0.28 -8.47 25.26
C VAL A 232 0.23 -9.47 24.23
N SER A 233 1.26 -10.24 24.56
CA SER A 233 1.80 -11.28 23.68
C SER A 233 0.79 -12.41 23.43
N ALA A 234 0.08 -12.86 24.47
CA ALA A 234 -0.97 -13.86 24.35
C ALA A 234 -2.14 -13.35 23.48
N LEU A 235 -2.59 -12.11 23.71
CA LEU A 235 -3.64 -11.48 22.90
C LEU A 235 -3.19 -11.30 21.44
N LYS A 236 -1.98 -10.81 21.19
CA LYS A 236 -1.43 -10.71 19.85
C LYS A 236 -1.39 -12.10 19.18
N TRP A 237 -0.93 -13.13 19.87
CA TRP A 237 -0.88 -14.49 19.34
C TRP A 237 -2.25 -15.03 18.93
N ILE A 238 -3.33 -14.66 19.64
CA ILE A 238 -4.71 -15.09 19.33
C ILE A 238 -5.32 -14.27 18.18
N PHE A 239 -5.19 -12.93 18.24
CA PHE A 239 -5.97 -12.01 17.41
C PHE A 239 -5.21 -11.45 16.19
N PHE A 240 -3.88 -11.48 16.19
CA PHE A 240 -3.09 -10.96 15.08
C PHE A 240 -2.71 -12.07 14.12
N LYS A 241 -2.81 -11.77 12.84
CA LYS A 241 -2.25 -12.61 11.79
C LYS A 241 -0.72 -12.57 11.84
N THR A 242 -0.10 -13.67 11.44
CA THR A 242 1.34 -13.65 11.08
C THR A 242 1.54 -12.83 9.81
N THR A 243 2.75 -12.31 9.58
CA THR A 243 3.08 -11.57 8.36
C THR A 243 2.87 -12.38 7.07
N PRO A 244 3.20 -13.69 7.00
CA PRO A 244 2.86 -14.53 5.85
C PRO A 244 1.35 -14.61 5.58
N ASN A 245 0.52 -14.73 6.63
CA ASN A 245 -0.93 -14.76 6.47
C ASN A 245 -1.51 -13.38 6.13
N GLY A 246 -0.89 -12.31 6.63
CA GLY A 246 -1.24 -10.93 6.26
C GLY A 246 -0.97 -10.61 4.78
N ALA A 247 0.04 -11.23 4.19
CA ALA A 247 0.38 -11.04 2.78
C ALA A 247 -0.60 -11.74 1.80
N GLN A 248 -1.36 -12.74 2.27
CA GLN A 248 -2.17 -13.61 1.39
C GLN A 248 -3.18 -12.83 0.53
N THR A 249 -3.89 -11.87 1.10
CA THR A 249 -4.87 -11.07 0.33
C THR A 249 -4.17 -10.18 -0.70
N THR A 250 -2.96 -9.69 -0.40
CA THR A 250 -2.16 -8.91 -1.35
C THR A 250 -1.70 -9.79 -2.51
N ILE A 251 -1.24 -11.00 -2.24
CA ILE A 251 -0.83 -11.99 -3.25
C ILE A 251 -2.03 -12.40 -4.12
N TYR A 252 -3.18 -12.65 -3.49
CA TYR A 252 -4.44 -12.92 -4.20
C TYR A 252 -4.80 -11.79 -5.17
N ALA A 253 -4.84 -10.54 -4.70
CA ALA A 253 -5.16 -9.39 -5.52
C ALA A 253 -4.14 -9.16 -6.67
N ALA A 254 -2.86 -9.49 -6.40
CA ALA A 254 -1.78 -9.32 -7.37
C ALA A 254 -1.77 -10.41 -8.45
N LEU A 255 -2.11 -11.67 -8.13
CA LEU A 255 -1.83 -12.81 -9.01
C LEU A 255 -3.04 -13.63 -9.42
N ASP A 256 -4.18 -13.58 -8.69
CA ASP A 256 -5.29 -14.48 -9.02
C ASP A 256 -5.78 -14.25 -10.45
N PRO A 257 -5.79 -15.30 -11.33
CA PRO A 257 -6.24 -15.15 -12.70
C PRO A 257 -7.72 -14.77 -12.81
N ASP A 258 -8.56 -15.17 -11.83
CA ASP A 258 -9.99 -14.83 -11.84
C ASP A 258 -10.22 -13.32 -11.62
N LEU A 259 -9.17 -12.59 -11.25
CA LEU A 259 -9.21 -11.13 -11.05
C LEU A 259 -8.64 -10.34 -12.24
N GLU A 260 -8.38 -10.97 -13.38
CA GLU A 260 -7.74 -10.31 -14.54
C GLU A 260 -8.53 -9.10 -15.04
N LEU A 261 -9.86 -9.17 -14.98
CA LEU A 261 -10.75 -8.07 -15.39
C LEU A 261 -11.47 -7.41 -14.23
N VAL A 262 -11.19 -7.82 -12.98
CA VAL A 262 -11.84 -7.26 -11.79
C VAL A 262 -11.13 -5.97 -11.38
N SER A 263 -11.85 -4.86 -11.44
CA SER A 263 -11.34 -3.52 -11.08
C SER A 263 -12.33 -2.77 -10.20
N GLY A 264 -11.83 -1.95 -9.25
CA GLY A 264 -12.63 -1.20 -8.30
C GLY A 264 -13.13 -2.04 -7.11
N ALA A 265 -12.72 -3.30 -6.99
CA ALA A 265 -13.11 -4.19 -5.91
C ALA A 265 -12.31 -3.94 -4.62
N TYR A 266 -12.90 -4.38 -3.50
CA TYR A 266 -12.25 -4.42 -2.21
C TYR A 266 -12.19 -5.84 -1.68
N PHE A 267 -11.02 -6.28 -1.23
CA PHE A 267 -10.78 -7.65 -0.76
C PHE A 267 -10.40 -7.70 0.72
N SER A 268 -10.87 -8.74 1.39
CA SER A 268 -10.40 -9.16 2.71
C SER A 268 -10.42 -10.69 2.76
N ASP A 269 -9.41 -11.30 3.36
CA ASP A 269 -9.31 -12.76 3.49
C ASP A 269 -9.43 -13.52 2.16
N CYS A 270 -8.75 -13.01 1.12
CA CYS A 270 -8.75 -13.55 -0.25
C CYS A 270 -10.15 -13.68 -0.88
N ARG A 271 -11.06 -12.76 -0.58
CA ARG A 271 -12.42 -12.72 -1.16
C ARG A 271 -12.95 -11.29 -1.29
N PRO A 272 -13.87 -11.03 -2.23
CA PRO A 272 -14.56 -9.76 -2.31
C PRO A 272 -15.34 -9.45 -1.03
N THR A 273 -15.26 -8.21 -0.57
CA THR A 273 -15.89 -7.78 0.68
C THR A 273 -16.46 -6.36 0.51
N LYS A 274 -17.60 -6.08 1.14
CA LYS A 274 -18.20 -4.74 1.14
C LYS A 274 -17.41 -3.77 2.01
N THR A 275 -17.18 -2.56 1.52
CA THR A 275 -16.57 -1.44 2.28
C THR A 275 -17.62 -0.67 3.07
N ALA A 276 -17.20 0.29 3.89
CA ALA A 276 -18.08 1.31 4.47
C ALA A 276 -18.77 2.12 3.36
N ALA A 277 -19.97 2.62 3.62
CA ALA A 277 -20.75 3.39 2.63
C ALA A 277 -20.00 4.62 2.11
N VAL A 278 -19.30 5.34 2.99
CA VAL A 278 -18.49 6.51 2.63
C VAL A 278 -17.41 6.19 1.59
N ALA A 279 -16.83 5.00 1.64
CA ALA A 279 -15.78 4.55 0.72
C ALA A 279 -16.32 4.07 -0.65
N ARG A 280 -17.64 4.11 -0.86
CA ARG A 280 -18.33 3.79 -2.12
C ARG A 280 -19.03 4.99 -2.72
N ASN A 281 -18.80 6.18 -2.17
CA ASN A 281 -19.43 7.41 -2.64
C ASN A 281 -18.64 7.96 -3.83
N ASP A 282 -19.26 7.95 -5.01
CA ASP A 282 -18.67 8.38 -6.28
C ASP A 282 -18.28 9.86 -6.29
N GLU A 283 -19.14 10.72 -5.76
CA GLU A 283 -18.87 12.17 -5.72
C GLU A 283 -17.70 12.48 -4.78
N LEU A 284 -17.59 11.72 -3.68
CA LEU A 284 -16.47 11.85 -2.77
C LEU A 284 -15.17 11.35 -3.41
N ALA A 285 -15.22 10.27 -4.18
CA ALA A 285 -14.07 9.73 -4.90
C ALA A 285 -13.55 10.70 -5.96
N LYS A 286 -14.44 11.31 -6.74
CA LYS A 286 -14.11 12.37 -7.70
C LYS A 286 -13.52 13.60 -7.01
N TRP A 287 -14.16 14.06 -5.93
CA TRP A 287 -13.63 15.18 -5.15
C TRP A 287 -12.23 14.88 -4.62
N LEU A 288 -12.01 13.70 -4.03
CA LEU A 288 -10.69 13.30 -3.50
C LEU A 288 -9.62 13.30 -4.58
N TRP A 289 -9.96 12.81 -5.78
CA TRP A 289 -9.04 12.85 -6.92
C TRP A 289 -8.61 14.29 -7.24
N VAL A 290 -9.58 15.19 -7.41
CA VAL A 290 -9.32 16.59 -7.76
C VAL A 290 -8.52 17.30 -6.67
N GLU A 291 -8.87 17.07 -5.40
CA GLU A 291 -8.17 17.67 -4.27
C GLU A 291 -6.74 17.14 -4.11
N SER A 292 -6.53 15.83 -4.28
CA SER A 292 -5.19 15.24 -4.23
C SER A 292 -4.30 15.79 -5.35
N ASP A 293 -4.83 15.88 -6.56
CA ASP A 293 -4.11 16.45 -7.70
C ASP A 293 -3.78 17.93 -7.48
N ARG A 294 -4.75 18.72 -6.99
CA ARG A 294 -4.56 20.15 -6.66
C ARG A 294 -3.45 20.35 -5.63
N LEU A 295 -3.49 19.60 -4.52
CA LEU A 295 -2.51 19.70 -3.44
C LEU A 295 -1.10 19.37 -3.92
N ILE A 296 -0.95 18.30 -4.69
CA ILE A 296 0.34 17.89 -5.25
C ILE A 296 0.85 18.92 -6.25
N ASN A 297 0.01 19.36 -7.20
CA ASN A 297 0.42 20.34 -8.22
C ASN A 297 0.87 21.67 -7.61
N LEU A 298 0.18 22.17 -6.58
CA LEU A 298 0.60 23.36 -5.83
C LEU A 298 2.02 23.20 -5.25
N LYS A 299 2.33 22.03 -4.67
CA LYS A 299 3.66 21.76 -4.10
C LYS A 299 4.72 21.58 -5.17
N LEU A 300 4.41 20.91 -6.27
CA LEU A 300 5.34 20.74 -7.39
C LEU A 300 5.75 22.08 -8.01
N VAL A 301 4.83 23.04 -8.10
CA VAL A 301 5.17 24.41 -8.52
C VAL A 301 6.08 25.10 -7.52
N GLN A 302 5.76 25.04 -6.20
CA GLN A 302 6.56 25.63 -5.15
C GLN A 302 8.00 25.06 -5.09
N LEU A 303 8.15 23.80 -5.43
CA LEU A 303 9.42 23.07 -5.39
C LEU A 303 10.19 23.09 -6.74
N ASN A 304 9.66 23.73 -7.77
CA ASN A 304 10.22 23.70 -9.14
C ASN A 304 10.44 22.26 -9.66
N LEU A 305 9.50 21.35 -9.38
CA LEU A 305 9.58 19.92 -9.76
C LEU A 305 8.64 19.56 -10.93
N LYS A 306 8.05 20.54 -11.60
CA LYS A 306 7.19 20.32 -12.78
C LYS A 306 7.98 19.88 -14.00
#